data_dab235e015971d8869fb9dd2ec473757
#
_entry.id   dab235e015971d8869fb9dd2ec473757
#
_cell.length_a   1.000
_cell.length_b   1.000
_cell.length_c   1.000
_cell.angle_alpha   90.00
_cell.angle_beta   90.00
_cell.angle_gamma   90.00
#
_symmetry.space_group_name_H-M   'P 1'
#
loop_
_entity.id
_entity.type
_entity.pdbx_description
1 polymer ?
#
loop_
_entity_poly.entity_id
_entity_poly.type
_entity_poly.pdbx_seq_one_letter_code
_entity_poly.pdbx_strand_id
1 'polypeptide(L)'
;MLHHINPVSGLLAAALFLSAPVQAALPAYSAVKDEAKTVNKYMIVVWAGTDWSPKSREITRAVEHLAKNSPEPVLWCIQDEREEMTEEEQKLPKPPGEIWNIPAIQVVSPTGNMVFLSEGVSRETLPAVMKQAMEAVKQQNKANALWEKAAASSGTAAALLYGEGLQQLPPYAASA
;
A
#
# COMPACT_ATOMS: atom_id res chain seq x y z
N MET A 1 23.46 -42.00 67.18
CA MET A 1 24.06 -41.83 65.85
C MET A 1 23.03 -41.14 64.97
N LEU A 2 23.22 -39.83 64.76
CA LEU A 2 22.29 -39.01 63.99
C LEU A 2 22.91 -38.76 62.64
N HIS A 3 22.27 -39.23 61.58
CA HIS A 3 22.65 -38.90 60.16
C HIS A 3 22.04 -37.59 59.75
N HIS A 4 22.91 -36.62 59.47
CA HIS A 4 22.54 -35.37 58.78
C HIS A 4 22.27 -35.62 57.31
N ILE A 5 21.06 -35.29 56.86
CA ILE A 5 20.69 -35.22 55.45
C ILE A 5 20.79 -33.75 55.02
N ASN A 6 21.73 -33.45 54.10
CA ASN A 6 21.83 -32.15 53.43
C ASN A 6 20.77 -32.06 52.36
N PRO A 7 19.98 -30.98 52.30
CA PRO A 7 19.13 -30.70 51.13
C PRO A 7 19.96 -29.99 50.06
N VAL A 8 20.09 -30.63 48.92
CA VAL A 8 20.63 -30.01 47.69
C VAL A 8 19.61 -29.04 47.15
N SER A 9 19.86 -27.74 47.30
CA SER A 9 19.07 -26.69 46.66
C SER A 9 19.34 -26.65 45.17
N GLY A 10 18.45 -27.23 44.37
CA GLY A 10 18.47 -27.08 42.93
C GLY A 10 17.99 -25.68 42.52
N LEU A 11 18.89 -24.83 42.08
CA LEU A 11 18.56 -23.56 41.44
C LEU A 11 18.00 -23.86 40.05
N LEU A 12 16.67 -23.75 39.87
CA LEU A 12 16.02 -23.76 38.54
C LEU A 12 16.23 -22.37 37.92
N ALA A 13 17.24 -22.25 37.05
CA ALA A 13 17.39 -21.06 36.21
C ALA A 13 16.30 -21.06 35.15
N ALA A 14 15.24 -20.31 35.38
CA ALA A 14 14.22 -20.02 34.37
C ALA A 14 14.83 -19.08 33.31
N ALA A 15 15.27 -19.65 32.19
CA ALA A 15 15.66 -18.87 31.02
C ALA A 15 14.40 -18.22 30.42
N LEU A 16 14.16 -16.96 30.74
CA LEU A 16 13.21 -16.10 30.06
C LEU A 16 13.74 -15.84 28.64
N PHE A 17 13.31 -16.66 27.69
CA PHE A 17 13.42 -16.33 26.29
C PHE A 17 12.54 -15.11 26.02
N LEU A 18 13.13 -13.93 26.07
CA LEU A 18 12.58 -12.71 25.49
C LEU A 18 12.53 -12.96 23.97
N SER A 19 11.45 -13.54 23.49
CA SER A 19 11.15 -13.53 22.06
C SER A 19 10.98 -12.06 21.65
N ALA A 20 11.98 -11.53 20.95
CA ALA A 20 11.85 -10.25 20.29
C ALA A 20 10.59 -10.32 19.43
N PRO A 21 9.73 -9.28 19.40
CA PRO A 21 8.57 -9.28 18.54
C PRO A 21 9.06 -9.48 17.11
N VAL A 22 8.63 -10.56 16.47
CA VAL A 22 8.85 -10.77 15.05
C VAL A 22 8.14 -9.61 14.36
N GLN A 23 8.91 -8.65 13.89
CA GLN A 23 8.37 -7.54 13.15
C GLN A 23 7.75 -8.14 11.87
N ALA A 24 6.41 -8.10 11.78
CA ALA A 24 5.73 -8.61 10.60
C ALA A 24 6.32 -7.95 9.36
N ALA A 25 6.67 -8.75 8.37
CA ALA A 25 7.18 -8.23 7.11
C ALA A 25 6.15 -7.26 6.50
N LEU A 26 6.63 -6.13 5.98
CA LEU A 26 5.76 -5.17 5.32
C LEU A 26 5.15 -5.81 4.06
N PRO A 27 3.86 -5.58 3.78
CA PRO A 27 3.20 -6.19 2.64
C PRO A 27 3.79 -5.66 1.32
N ALA A 28 4.37 -6.53 0.51
CA ALA A 28 4.92 -6.19 -0.81
C ALA A 28 3.80 -6.08 -1.86
N TYR A 29 3.98 -5.22 -2.87
CA TYR A 29 3.01 -5.06 -3.96
C TYR A 29 2.67 -6.38 -4.64
N SER A 30 3.67 -7.21 -4.93
CA SER A 30 3.49 -8.53 -5.56
C SER A 30 2.56 -9.47 -4.78
N ALA A 31 2.52 -9.33 -3.45
CA ALA A 31 1.66 -10.15 -2.59
C ALA A 31 0.23 -9.60 -2.48
N VAL A 32 0.05 -8.29 -2.57
CA VAL A 32 -1.23 -7.59 -2.32
C VAL A 32 -2.05 -7.40 -3.59
N LYS A 33 -1.44 -7.33 -4.77
CA LYS A 33 -2.12 -7.03 -6.04
C LYS A 33 -3.24 -8.02 -6.39
N ASP A 34 -3.03 -9.32 -6.14
CA ASP A 34 -4.02 -10.34 -6.45
C ASP A 34 -5.19 -10.32 -5.45
N GLU A 35 -4.91 -10.01 -4.18
CA GLU A 35 -5.95 -9.72 -3.20
C GLU A 35 -6.78 -8.51 -3.61
N ALA A 36 -6.13 -7.39 -3.97
CA ALA A 36 -6.80 -6.16 -4.40
C ALA A 36 -7.76 -6.40 -5.56
N LYS A 37 -7.35 -7.17 -6.56
CA LYS A 37 -8.18 -7.59 -7.68
C LYS A 37 -9.36 -8.45 -7.23
N THR A 38 -9.13 -9.41 -6.35
CA THR A 38 -10.16 -10.35 -5.88
C THR A 38 -11.24 -9.66 -5.05
N VAL A 39 -10.83 -8.74 -4.16
CA VAL A 39 -11.77 -8.00 -3.29
C VAL A 39 -12.23 -6.68 -3.88
N ASN A 40 -11.83 -6.36 -5.10
CA ASN A 40 -12.14 -5.12 -5.83
C ASN A 40 -11.81 -3.85 -5.03
N LYS A 41 -10.59 -3.78 -4.46
CA LYS A 41 -10.13 -2.65 -3.67
C LYS A 41 -8.93 -1.95 -4.30
N TYR A 42 -8.86 -0.64 -4.10
CA TYR A 42 -7.66 0.14 -4.44
C TYR A 42 -6.50 -0.19 -3.49
N MET A 43 -5.29 0.00 -3.99
CA MET A 43 -4.07 -0.14 -3.20
C MET A 43 -3.37 1.20 -3.08
N ILE A 44 -2.90 1.51 -1.87
CA ILE A 44 -1.92 2.56 -1.63
C ILE A 44 -0.55 1.88 -1.66
N VAL A 45 0.28 2.22 -2.62
CA VAL A 45 1.66 1.73 -2.75
C VAL A 45 2.61 2.79 -2.25
N VAL A 46 3.42 2.44 -1.27
CA VAL A 46 4.51 3.29 -0.77
C VAL A 46 5.81 2.87 -1.47
N TRP A 47 6.32 3.71 -2.34
CA TRP A 47 7.65 3.53 -2.92
C TRP A 47 8.68 4.06 -1.91
N ALA A 48 9.55 3.21 -1.44
CA ALA A 48 10.40 3.50 -0.30
C ALA A 48 11.74 2.77 -0.40
N GLY A 49 12.76 3.34 0.24
CA GLY A 49 14.03 2.65 0.52
C GLY A 49 14.12 2.41 2.02
N THR A 50 13.39 1.40 2.52
CA THR A 50 13.20 1.21 3.97
C THR A 50 14.48 0.81 4.68
N ASP A 51 15.39 0.12 4.00
CA ASP A 51 16.65 -0.34 4.59
C ASP A 51 17.65 0.80 4.81
N TRP A 52 17.69 1.78 3.90
CA TRP A 52 18.69 2.84 3.88
C TRP A 52 18.15 4.24 4.17
N SER A 53 16.85 4.50 4.00
CA SER A 53 16.24 5.82 4.18
C SER A 53 15.40 5.93 5.46
N PRO A 54 15.84 6.69 6.49
CA PRO A 54 15.02 6.98 7.66
C PRO A 54 13.69 7.66 7.31
N LYS A 55 13.70 8.57 6.33
CA LYS A 55 12.50 9.26 5.82
C LYS A 55 11.50 8.27 5.23
N SER A 56 11.97 7.30 4.44
CA SER A 56 11.11 6.25 3.89
C SER A 56 10.46 5.42 4.98
N ARG A 57 11.20 5.02 6.01
CA ARG A 57 10.63 4.27 7.15
C ARG A 57 9.56 5.05 7.90
N GLU A 58 9.78 6.35 8.10
CA GLU A 58 8.81 7.22 8.77
C GLU A 58 7.51 7.31 7.96
N ILE A 59 7.61 7.60 6.66
CA ILE A 59 6.45 7.71 5.77
C ILE A 59 5.70 6.38 5.66
N THR A 60 6.41 5.26 5.52
CA THR A 60 5.77 3.93 5.45
C THR A 60 4.92 3.63 6.69
N ARG A 61 5.44 3.89 7.89
CA ARG A 61 4.68 3.69 9.14
C ARG A 61 3.46 4.61 9.24
N ALA A 62 3.61 5.86 8.80
CA ALA A 62 2.51 6.82 8.82
C ALA A 62 1.41 6.43 7.83
N VAL A 63 1.77 5.95 6.63
CA VAL A 63 0.80 5.45 5.64
C VAL A 63 0.09 4.20 6.15
N GLU A 64 0.80 3.26 6.75
CA GLU A 64 0.19 2.08 7.39
C GLU A 64 -0.92 2.47 8.38
N HIS A 65 -0.62 3.42 9.25
CA HIS A 65 -1.60 3.91 10.23
C HIS A 65 -2.81 4.58 9.54
N LEU A 66 -2.57 5.45 8.55
CA LEU A 66 -3.62 6.15 7.84
C LEU A 66 -4.48 5.20 7.00
N ALA A 67 -3.89 4.21 6.33
CA ALA A 67 -4.63 3.23 5.55
C ALA A 67 -5.55 2.36 6.41
N LYS A 68 -5.06 1.91 7.57
CA LYS A 68 -5.85 1.12 8.54
C LYS A 68 -7.04 1.89 9.13
N ASN A 69 -6.94 3.22 9.21
CA ASN A 69 -7.97 4.11 9.74
C ASN A 69 -8.75 4.87 8.65
N SER A 70 -8.55 4.51 7.37
CA SER A 70 -9.26 5.14 6.26
C SER A 70 -10.75 4.79 6.27
N PRO A 71 -11.63 5.77 6.07
CA PRO A 71 -13.06 5.51 5.87
C PRO A 71 -13.34 4.76 4.56
N GLU A 72 -12.46 4.86 3.57
CA GLU A 72 -12.53 4.11 2.34
C GLU A 72 -11.73 2.80 2.49
N PRO A 73 -12.29 1.65 2.13
CA PRO A 73 -11.62 0.36 2.25
C PRO A 73 -10.51 0.22 1.19
N VAL A 74 -9.30 0.62 1.55
CA VAL A 74 -8.11 0.47 0.72
C VAL A 74 -7.16 -0.55 1.31
N LEU A 75 -6.42 -1.23 0.46
CA LEU A 75 -5.26 -2.00 0.84
C LEU A 75 -4.02 -1.11 0.83
N TRP A 76 -2.95 -1.52 1.47
CA TRP A 76 -1.68 -0.83 1.38
C TRP A 76 -0.53 -1.84 1.26
N CYS A 77 0.52 -1.42 0.59
CA CYS A 77 1.72 -2.22 0.42
C CYS A 77 2.93 -1.32 0.19
N ILE A 78 4.10 -1.93 0.18
CA ILE A 78 5.33 -1.23 -0.17
C ILE A 78 5.90 -1.78 -1.48
N GLN A 79 6.55 -0.91 -2.22
CA GLN A 79 7.53 -1.24 -3.24
C GLN A 79 8.88 -0.72 -2.74
N ASP A 80 9.73 -1.65 -2.29
CA ASP A 80 11.05 -1.27 -1.78
C ASP A 80 12.00 -1.03 -2.95
N GLU A 81 12.62 0.15 -2.97
CA GLU A 81 13.63 0.52 -3.95
C GLU A 81 15.01 0.24 -3.35
N ARG A 82 15.59 -0.89 -3.73
CA ARG A 82 16.96 -1.29 -3.36
C ARG A 82 17.92 -0.93 -4.47
N GLU A 83 19.13 -0.53 -4.11
CA GLU A 83 20.20 -0.25 -5.08
C GLU A 83 20.58 -1.51 -5.87
N GLU A 84 20.53 -2.68 -5.22
CA GLU A 84 20.83 -3.98 -5.85
C GLU A 84 19.63 -4.92 -5.67
N MET A 85 18.82 -5.07 -6.72
CA MET A 85 17.78 -6.09 -6.78
C MET A 85 18.36 -7.37 -7.35
N THR A 86 18.04 -8.51 -6.75
CA THR A 86 18.34 -9.83 -7.32
C THR A 86 17.59 -10.01 -8.65
N GLU A 87 18.06 -10.92 -9.51
CA GLU A 87 17.37 -11.26 -10.77
C GLU A 87 15.92 -11.74 -10.55
N GLU A 88 15.66 -12.40 -9.43
CA GLU A 88 14.32 -12.86 -9.05
C GLU A 88 13.42 -11.71 -8.65
N GLU A 89 13.93 -10.75 -7.86
CA GLU A 89 13.21 -9.56 -7.47
C GLU A 89 12.88 -8.65 -8.66
N GLN A 90 13.75 -8.59 -9.67
CA GLN A 90 13.50 -7.85 -10.92
C GLN A 90 12.35 -8.42 -11.74
N LYS A 91 12.07 -9.73 -11.63
CA LYS A 91 10.97 -10.41 -12.32
C LYS A 91 9.61 -10.25 -11.63
N LEU A 92 9.59 -9.80 -10.38
CA LEU A 92 8.34 -9.58 -9.67
C LEU A 92 7.55 -8.43 -10.32
N PRO A 93 6.21 -8.56 -10.36
CA PRO A 93 5.38 -7.49 -10.88
C PRO A 93 5.52 -6.24 -10.04
N LYS A 94 5.73 -5.10 -10.70
CA LYS A 94 5.83 -3.78 -10.10
C LYS A 94 4.54 -2.98 -10.33
N PRO A 95 4.25 -2.00 -9.48
CA PRO A 95 3.19 -1.03 -9.75
C PRO A 95 3.44 -0.28 -11.07
N PRO A 96 2.38 0.21 -11.74
CA PRO A 96 2.54 0.97 -12.98
C PRO A 96 3.22 2.33 -12.75
N GLY A 97 3.97 2.79 -13.73
CA GLY A 97 4.65 4.08 -13.73
C GLY A 97 6.12 4.03 -13.29
N GLU A 98 6.84 5.10 -13.58
CA GLU A 98 8.23 5.31 -13.16
C GLU A 98 8.26 6.30 -11.99
N ILE A 99 9.07 6.01 -10.97
CA ILE A 99 9.23 6.83 -9.78
C ILE A 99 10.66 7.36 -9.74
N TRP A 100 10.80 8.68 -9.66
CA TRP A 100 12.08 9.37 -9.68
C TRP A 100 12.54 9.87 -8.31
N ASN A 101 11.60 10.03 -7.38
CA ASN A 101 11.90 10.64 -6.08
C ASN A 101 11.12 9.98 -4.94
N ILE A 102 11.81 9.15 -4.15
CA ILE A 102 11.23 8.47 -2.99
C ILE A 102 11.44 9.24 -1.68
N PRO A 103 10.57 9.02 -0.66
CA PRO A 103 9.38 8.19 -0.70
C PRO A 103 8.28 8.79 -1.59
N ALA A 104 7.56 7.92 -2.32
CA ALA A 104 6.41 8.32 -3.12
C ALA A 104 5.16 7.54 -2.69
N ILE A 105 3.99 8.15 -2.90
CA ILE A 105 2.68 7.56 -2.65
C ILE A 105 1.98 7.40 -3.99
N GLN A 106 1.60 6.18 -4.31
CA GLN A 106 0.86 5.84 -5.51
C GLN A 106 -0.44 5.15 -5.14
N VAL A 107 -1.52 5.43 -5.88
CA VAL A 107 -2.76 4.64 -5.80
C VAL A 107 -2.93 3.85 -7.08
N VAL A 108 -3.16 2.55 -6.91
CA VAL A 108 -3.40 1.61 -8.00
C VAL A 108 -4.81 1.05 -7.88
N SER A 109 -5.54 1.03 -8.99
CA SER A 109 -6.89 0.45 -9.05
C SER A 109 -6.85 -1.08 -8.92
N PRO A 110 -8.00 -1.73 -8.65
CA PRO A 110 -8.11 -3.20 -8.67
C PRO A 110 -7.73 -3.83 -10.02
N THR A 111 -7.83 -3.08 -11.09
CA THR A 111 -7.46 -3.50 -12.45
C THR A 111 -5.99 -3.26 -12.79
N GLY A 112 -5.20 -2.70 -11.86
CA GLY A 112 -3.77 -2.47 -12.02
C GLY A 112 -3.41 -1.12 -12.66
N ASN A 113 -4.36 -0.21 -12.85
CA ASN A 113 -4.09 1.12 -13.42
C ASN A 113 -3.68 2.12 -12.34
N MET A 114 -2.74 3.01 -12.66
CA MET A 114 -2.38 4.12 -11.79
C MET A 114 -3.50 5.15 -11.75
N VAL A 115 -3.91 5.53 -10.53
CA VAL A 115 -4.99 6.51 -10.28
C VAL A 115 -4.44 7.80 -9.71
N PHE A 116 -3.36 7.71 -8.94
CA PHE A 116 -2.72 8.85 -8.28
C PHE A 116 -1.22 8.58 -8.08
N LEU A 117 -0.43 9.64 -8.14
CA LEU A 117 1.00 9.61 -7.82
C LEU A 117 1.42 10.93 -7.17
N SER A 118 2.20 10.85 -6.10
CA SER A 118 2.91 11.98 -5.49
C SER A 118 4.29 11.53 -5.06
N GLU A 119 5.33 12.19 -5.54
CA GLU A 119 6.72 11.88 -5.26
C GLU A 119 7.33 12.83 -4.21
N GLY A 120 8.44 12.41 -3.62
CA GLY A 120 9.19 13.22 -2.65
C GLY A 120 8.40 13.56 -1.38
N VAL A 121 7.46 12.70 -1.00
CA VAL A 121 6.54 12.92 0.13
C VAL A 121 7.32 13.09 1.43
N SER A 122 6.95 14.10 2.21
CA SER A 122 7.49 14.34 3.55
C SER A 122 6.39 14.18 4.60
N ARG A 123 6.79 14.19 5.88
CA ARG A 123 5.85 14.14 6.99
C ARG A 123 4.84 15.29 6.95
N GLU A 124 5.31 16.49 6.60
CA GLU A 124 4.50 17.70 6.52
C GLU A 124 3.48 17.63 5.38
N THR A 125 3.88 17.06 4.23
CA THR A 125 3.02 16.97 3.04
C THR A 125 2.11 15.74 3.05
N LEU A 126 2.46 14.68 3.79
CA LEU A 126 1.73 13.42 3.79
C LEU A 126 0.22 13.54 4.04
N PRO A 127 -0.29 14.34 5.01
CA PRO A 127 -1.75 14.44 5.21
C PRO A 127 -2.47 15.00 3.98
N ALA A 128 -1.89 15.98 3.31
CA ALA A 128 -2.45 16.56 2.08
C ALA A 128 -2.40 15.56 0.91
N VAL A 129 -1.28 14.85 0.77
CA VAL A 129 -1.09 13.80 -0.24
C VAL A 129 -2.12 12.68 -0.05
N MET A 130 -2.32 12.19 1.16
CA MET A 130 -3.31 11.15 1.45
C MET A 130 -4.74 11.61 1.18
N LYS A 131 -5.07 12.87 1.48
CA LYS A 131 -6.36 13.45 1.13
C LYS A 131 -6.59 13.48 -0.38
N GLN A 132 -5.58 13.89 -1.15
CA GLN A 132 -5.63 13.91 -2.62
C GLN A 132 -5.76 12.50 -3.20
N ALA A 133 -5.01 11.53 -2.65
CA ALA A 133 -5.10 10.12 -3.02
C ALA A 133 -6.52 9.56 -2.83
N MET A 134 -7.16 9.85 -1.68
CA MET A 134 -8.53 9.40 -1.42
C MET A 134 -9.56 10.11 -2.30
N GLU A 135 -9.34 11.37 -2.64
CA GLU A 135 -10.20 12.08 -3.59
C GLU A 135 -10.09 11.49 -5.00
N ALA A 136 -8.89 11.12 -5.43
CA ALA A 136 -8.67 10.44 -6.71
C ALA A 136 -9.42 9.09 -6.77
N VAL A 137 -9.41 8.30 -5.69
CA VAL A 137 -10.21 7.07 -5.56
C VAL A 137 -11.69 7.36 -5.75
N LYS A 138 -12.23 8.40 -5.10
CA LYS A 138 -13.65 8.79 -5.24
C LYS A 138 -13.99 9.21 -6.66
N GLN A 139 -13.13 9.98 -7.31
CA GLN A 139 -13.31 10.41 -8.71
C GLN A 139 -13.32 9.20 -9.65
N GLN A 140 -12.38 8.28 -9.48
CA GLN A 140 -12.35 7.06 -10.27
C GLN A 140 -13.60 6.20 -10.06
N ASN A 141 -14.08 6.06 -8.83
CA ASN A 141 -15.32 5.34 -8.54
C ASN A 141 -16.54 5.99 -9.21
N LYS A 142 -16.62 7.32 -9.25
CA LYS A 142 -17.69 8.03 -9.98
C LYS A 142 -17.61 7.76 -11.49
N ALA A 143 -16.41 7.79 -12.06
CA ALA A 143 -16.20 7.46 -13.47
C ALA A 143 -16.65 6.03 -13.78
N ASN A 144 -16.22 5.06 -12.97
CA ASN A 144 -16.58 3.65 -13.14
C ASN A 144 -18.10 3.45 -13.08
N ALA A 145 -18.79 4.09 -12.11
CA ALA A 145 -20.26 4.01 -12.01
C ALA A 145 -20.99 4.59 -13.24
N LEU A 146 -20.43 5.64 -13.86
CA LEU A 146 -20.97 6.19 -15.12
C LEU A 146 -20.75 5.22 -16.28
N TRP A 147 -19.58 4.59 -16.36
CA TRP A 147 -19.28 3.61 -17.42
C TRP A 147 -20.08 2.32 -17.30
N GLU A 148 -20.36 1.85 -16.10
CA GLU A 148 -21.29 0.73 -15.88
C GLU A 148 -22.70 1.06 -16.40
N LYS A 149 -23.21 2.27 -16.13
CA LYS A 149 -24.49 2.75 -16.70
C LYS A 149 -24.42 2.89 -18.20
N ALA A 150 -23.31 3.39 -18.75
CA ALA A 150 -23.09 3.50 -20.18
C ALA A 150 -23.12 2.13 -20.87
N ALA A 151 -22.48 1.11 -20.28
CA ALA A 151 -22.46 -0.25 -20.78
C ALA A 151 -23.87 -0.90 -20.82
N ALA A 152 -24.77 -0.47 -19.92
CA ALA A 152 -26.18 -0.89 -19.91
C ALA A 152 -27.09 -0.05 -20.83
N SER A 153 -26.55 0.96 -21.52
CA SER A 153 -27.25 1.90 -22.40
C SER A 153 -26.85 1.68 -23.86
N SER A 154 -27.46 2.40 -24.78
CA SER A 154 -27.14 2.34 -26.21
C SER A 154 -27.19 3.72 -26.87
N GLY A 155 -26.54 3.86 -28.02
CA GLY A 155 -26.58 5.06 -28.85
C GLY A 155 -26.02 6.30 -28.14
N THR A 156 -26.65 7.44 -28.35
CA THR A 156 -26.22 8.75 -27.83
C THR A 156 -26.17 8.78 -26.28
N ALA A 157 -27.08 8.09 -25.59
CA ALA A 157 -27.13 8.02 -24.15
C ALA A 157 -25.84 7.36 -23.58
N ALA A 158 -25.41 6.25 -24.16
CA ALA A 158 -24.15 5.61 -23.77
C ALA A 158 -22.95 6.52 -24.01
N ALA A 159 -22.88 7.20 -25.17
CA ALA A 159 -21.79 8.11 -25.51
C ALA A 159 -21.68 9.28 -24.52
N LEU A 160 -22.80 9.88 -24.11
CA LEU A 160 -22.81 10.95 -23.10
C LEU A 160 -22.28 10.46 -21.75
N LEU A 161 -22.74 9.31 -21.27
CA LEU A 161 -22.28 8.73 -19.99
C LEU A 161 -20.78 8.40 -20.00
N TYR A 162 -20.26 7.87 -21.12
CA TYR A 162 -18.81 7.67 -21.29
C TYR A 162 -18.06 8.99 -21.23
N GLY A 163 -18.53 10.03 -21.92
CA GLY A 163 -17.93 11.37 -21.89
C GLY A 163 -17.93 12.00 -20.49
N GLU A 164 -19.05 11.91 -19.76
CA GLU A 164 -19.14 12.37 -18.38
C GLU A 164 -18.17 11.60 -17.46
N GLY A 165 -18.05 10.28 -17.64
CA GLY A 165 -17.10 9.47 -16.89
C GLY A 165 -15.65 9.90 -17.12
N LEU A 166 -15.26 10.19 -18.35
CA LEU A 166 -13.93 10.71 -18.67
C LEU A 166 -13.62 12.04 -17.96
N GLN A 167 -14.61 12.92 -17.82
CA GLN A 167 -14.45 14.19 -17.10
C GLN A 167 -14.28 14.02 -15.60
N GLN A 168 -14.67 12.86 -15.04
CA GLN A 168 -14.49 12.56 -13.62
C GLN A 168 -13.12 11.95 -13.32
N LEU A 169 -12.34 11.53 -14.33
CA LEU A 169 -11.06 10.88 -14.09
C LEU A 169 -10.08 11.79 -13.36
N PRO A 170 -9.32 11.26 -12.40
CA PRO A 170 -8.21 11.99 -11.84
C PRO A 170 -7.13 12.24 -12.91
N PRO A 171 -6.32 13.31 -12.78
CA PRO A 171 -5.37 13.72 -13.82
C PRO A 171 -4.40 12.62 -14.28
N TYR A 172 -4.01 11.73 -13.38
CA TYR A 172 -3.07 10.64 -13.67
C TYR A 172 -3.73 9.46 -14.40
N ALA A 173 -5.03 9.24 -14.23
CA ALA A 173 -5.75 8.18 -14.91
C ALA A 173 -6.15 8.57 -16.36
N ALA A 174 -6.18 9.85 -16.67
CA ALA A 174 -6.52 10.35 -18.00
C ALA A 174 -5.35 10.28 -18.99
N SER A 175 -4.11 10.04 -18.52
CA SER A 175 -2.89 9.97 -19.34
C SER A 175 -2.41 8.55 -19.62
N ALA A 176 -3.10 7.54 -19.16
CA ALA A 176 -2.86 6.13 -19.44
C ALA A 176 -3.83 5.63 -20.52
#